data_6fd18b55360aedb3f90ab0bbe711ace6
#
_entry.id   6fd18b55360aedb3f90ab0bbe711ace6
#
_cell.length_a   1.000
_cell.length_b   1.000
_cell.length_c   1.000
_cell.angle_alpha   90.00
_cell.angle_beta   90.00
_cell.angle_gamma   90.00
#
_symmetry.space_group_name_H-M   'P 1'
#
loop_
_entity.id
_entity.type
_entity.pdbx_description
1 polymer ?
#
loop_
_entity_poly.entity_id
_entity_poly.type
_entity_poly.pdbx_seq_one_letter_code
_entity_poly.pdbx_strand_id
1 'polypeptide(L)'
;LNFPNLKGSRSDRQFLGLILRFQFSFVEPERREKNPISGFLENMSIRFGTSGWRAIIADQFTFANVELVTNAICCSLKENGFSAGSRMIVGSDTRFMGERFAELAAKIAAQHGFEVLLCNAPVPTPTLSHAIRSNQAAGGMNFTASHNPPEYQGIKFSTSDGAPALPEITQRVEALISEGAVQGTSSGTVASFDPQPAYLEDLRTKLRFDLIAKAGGRYAYDPLWGTGRGYLDKALRDAGVEVETLHDWRDVTFGGRSPEPGEAQLAELRAKVLSEKLTLGLATDGDGDRFGIIDSNGAIISANELVALLTDYLVESRGWDNGVARSVATSHLVDRVAKERGLKLYETPVGFKFIGELINKDEIVLGGEESAGLSIRGHYPEKDGLLACLLAAEAVAVRGVSLTDQLEDLYSRIGKLESGRIGVKLTDEIAAGLAEKLAREPTEIGGRPIEKINRMDGVKFLFADGSWMLMRPSGTEPMVRIYGESEDRDDL
;
A
#
# COMPACT_ATOMS: atom_id res chain seq x y z
N LEU A 1 -22.83 -30.92 2.24
CA LEU A 1 -22.89 -29.56 1.67
C LEU A 1 -22.16 -29.59 0.34
N ASN A 2 -22.92 -29.49 -0.76
CA ASN A 2 -22.39 -29.45 -2.13
C ASN A 2 -21.80 -28.05 -2.39
N PHE A 3 -20.50 -27.99 -2.62
CA PHE A 3 -19.81 -26.77 -3.05
C PHE A 3 -19.86 -26.69 -4.58
N PRO A 4 -20.18 -25.54 -5.20
CA PRO A 4 -20.03 -25.35 -6.62
C PRO A 4 -18.53 -25.26 -6.97
N ASN A 5 -18.20 -25.83 -8.13
CA ASN A 5 -16.86 -25.97 -8.72
C ASN A 5 -15.94 -24.75 -8.53
N LEU A 6 -14.98 -24.84 -7.61
CA LEU A 6 -13.80 -23.99 -7.60
C LEU A 6 -12.80 -24.53 -8.63
N LYS A 7 -12.65 -23.81 -9.74
CA LYS A 7 -11.56 -24.01 -10.70
C LYS A 7 -10.29 -23.32 -10.15
N GLY A 8 -9.69 -23.95 -9.14
CA GLY A 8 -8.36 -23.60 -8.65
C GLY A 8 -7.34 -24.65 -9.10
N SER A 9 -6.07 -24.29 -9.17
CA SER A 9 -4.98 -25.18 -9.51
C SER A 9 -4.86 -26.35 -8.51
N ARG A 10 -4.07 -27.37 -8.84
CA ARG A 10 -3.84 -28.55 -7.97
C ARG A 10 -3.21 -28.16 -6.62
N SER A 11 -2.41 -27.10 -6.59
CA SER A 11 -1.79 -26.49 -5.40
C SER A 11 -2.83 -25.88 -4.44
N ASP A 12 -3.85 -25.16 -4.95
CA ASP A 12 -4.89 -24.57 -4.10
C ASP A 12 -5.70 -25.63 -3.33
N ARG A 13 -5.82 -26.82 -3.88
CA ARG A 13 -6.54 -27.95 -3.25
C ARG A 13 -5.75 -28.63 -2.14
N GLN A 14 -4.41 -28.68 -2.22
CA GLN A 14 -3.58 -29.26 -1.18
C GLN A 14 -3.49 -28.35 0.04
N PHE A 15 -3.36 -27.04 -0.17
CA PHE A 15 -3.33 -26.05 0.91
C PHE A 15 -4.66 -25.97 1.68
N LEU A 16 -5.79 -26.03 0.96
CA LEU A 16 -7.12 -26.11 1.59
C LEU A 16 -7.32 -27.42 2.36
N GLY A 17 -6.75 -28.52 1.88
CA GLY A 17 -6.79 -29.82 2.54
C GLY A 17 -6.09 -29.85 3.89
N LEU A 18 -5.02 -29.07 4.08
CA LEU A 18 -4.30 -28.94 5.34
C LEU A 18 -5.12 -28.18 6.40
N ILE A 19 -5.82 -27.13 6.00
CA ILE A 19 -6.67 -26.32 6.89
C ILE A 19 -7.93 -27.09 7.31
N LEU A 20 -8.51 -27.91 6.42
CA LEU A 20 -9.73 -28.66 6.68
C LEU A 20 -9.52 -29.95 7.53
N ARG A 21 -8.28 -30.41 7.72
CA ARG A 21 -7.97 -31.56 8.61
C ARG A 21 -8.04 -31.23 10.10
N PHE A 22 -8.27 -29.98 10.49
CA PHE A 22 -8.62 -29.64 11.85
C PHE A 22 -10.08 -30.01 12.13
N GLN A 23 -10.32 -31.23 12.63
CA GLN A 23 -11.65 -31.67 13.08
C GLN A 23 -12.14 -30.78 14.21
N PHE A 24 -13.26 -30.06 13.98
CA PHE A 24 -13.96 -29.28 14.97
C PHE A 24 -15.07 -30.13 15.60
N SER A 25 -15.01 -30.36 16.91
CA SER A 25 -16.17 -30.85 17.68
C SER A 25 -17.00 -29.65 18.12
N PHE A 26 -18.25 -29.60 17.72
CA PHE A 26 -19.18 -28.53 18.05
C PHE A 26 -19.90 -28.81 19.37
N VAL A 27 -20.00 -27.80 20.22
CA VAL A 27 -20.98 -27.67 21.31
C VAL A 27 -21.82 -26.45 20.96
N GLU A 28 -23.15 -26.63 20.88
CA GLU A 28 -24.07 -25.53 20.60
C GLU A 28 -24.15 -24.59 21.80
N PRO A 29 -23.98 -23.26 21.61
CA PRO A 29 -24.29 -22.29 22.65
C PRO A 29 -25.74 -21.76 22.52
N GLU A 30 -26.42 -21.62 23.67
CA GLU A 30 -27.74 -21.02 23.79
C GLU A 30 -27.83 -19.61 23.16
N ARG A 31 -28.91 -19.41 22.38
CA ARG A 31 -29.22 -18.10 21.77
C ARG A 31 -29.52 -17.07 22.87
N ARG A 32 -28.61 -16.11 23.06
CA ARG A 32 -28.95 -14.82 23.68
C ARG A 32 -29.52 -13.90 22.61
N GLU A 33 -30.75 -13.46 22.78
CA GLU A 33 -31.37 -12.43 21.93
C GLU A 33 -30.53 -11.13 22.00
N LYS A 34 -29.91 -10.75 20.90
CA LYS A 34 -29.26 -9.43 20.77
C LYS A 34 -30.36 -8.37 20.60
N ASN A 35 -30.30 -7.33 21.40
CA ASN A 35 -31.16 -6.15 21.27
C ASN A 35 -30.96 -5.51 19.91
N PRO A 36 -31.96 -5.33 19.04
CA PRO A 36 -31.81 -4.85 17.68
C PRO A 36 -31.20 -3.43 17.58
N ILE A 37 -31.27 -2.64 18.66
CA ILE A 37 -30.70 -1.29 18.72
C ILE A 37 -29.15 -1.33 18.89
N SER A 38 -28.60 -2.33 19.60
CA SER A 38 -27.15 -2.44 19.77
C SER A 38 -26.42 -2.79 18.46
N GLY A 39 -27.03 -3.63 17.62
CA GLY A 39 -26.48 -3.98 16.30
C GLY A 39 -26.49 -2.82 15.32
N PHE A 40 -27.42 -1.86 15.46
CA PHE A 40 -27.50 -0.68 14.61
C PHE A 40 -26.44 0.37 14.97
N LEU A 41 -26.07 0.48 16.25
CA LEU A 41 -25.02 1.38 16.74
C LEU A 41 -23.59 0.83 16.48
N GLU A 42 -23.41 -0.50 16.50
CA GLU A 42 -22.12 -1.12 16.14
C GLU A 42 -21.79 -0.96 14.65
N ASN A 43 -22.80 -0.86 13.76
CA ASN A 43 -22.61 -0.63 12.31
C ASN A 43 -22.33 0.85 11.93
N MET A 44 -22.38 1.79 12.86
CA MET A 44 -22.16 3.23 12.61
C MET A 44 -20.76 3.72 13.03
N SER A 45 -19.85 2.85 13.47
CA SER A 45 -18.54 3.32 13.93
C SER A 45 -17.59 3.58 12.76
N ILE A 46 -17.22 4.86 12.55
CA ILE A 46 -16.11 5.24 11.67
C ILE A 46 -14.82 4.71 12.29
N ARG A 47 -14.08 3.87 11.53
CA ARG A 47 -12.83 3.24 11.97
C ARG A 47 -11.74 3.45 10.94
N PHE A 48 -10.57 3.89 11.40
CA PHE A 48 -9.39 4.00 10.57
C PHE A 48 -8.67 2.66 10.50
N GLY A 49 -8.51 2.15 9.27
CA GLY A 49 -7.70 0.97 9.00
C GLY A 49 -6.21 1.28 8.91
N THR A 50 -5.45 0.37 8.30
CA THR A 50 -3.99 0.53 8.09
C THR A 50 -3.64 1.79 7.30
N SER A 51 -4.52 2.21 6.38
CA SER A 51 -4.27 3.32 5.45
C SER A 51 -5.53 4.19 5.26
N GLY A 52 -6.01 4.79 6.36
CA GLY A 52 -7.16 5.68 6.36
C GLY A 52 -8.51 5.00 6.66
N TRP A 53 -9.57 5.79 6.66
CA TRP A 53 -10.95 5.33 6.70
C TRP A 53 -11.48 5.10 5.30
N ARG A 54 -12.12 3.95 5.04
CA ARG A 54 -12.73 3.59 3.74
C ARG A 54 -14.12 3.03 3.95
N ALA A 55 -15.05 3.42 3.09
CA ALA A 55 -16.43 2.93 3.15
C ALA A 55 -17.13 3.02 1.78
N ILE A 56 -18.28 2.36 1.64
CA ILE A 56 -19.10 2.41 0.42
C ILE A 56 -19.77 3.77 0.31
N ILE A 57 -19.71 4.37 -0.90
CA ILE A 57 -20.31 5.66 -1.23
C ILE A 57 -21.84 5.57 -1.04
N ALA A 58 -22.43 6.59 -0.44
CA ALA A 58 -23.84 6.72 -0.13
C ALA A 58 -24.40 5.73 0.93
N ASP A 59 -23.57 4.80 1.42
CA ASP A 59 -23.89 4.01 2.61
C ASP A 59 -23.24 4.65 3.84
N GLN A 60 -21.98 4.37 4.11
CA GLN A 60 -21.23 4.98 5.21
C GLN A 60 -20.38 6.17 4.76
N PHE A 61 -19.88 6.19 3.53
CA PHE A 61 -19.15 7.33 3.01
C PHE A 61 -20.12 8.40 2.48
N THR A 62 -20.59 9.24 3.39
CA THR A 62 -21.54 10.32 3.15
C THR A 62 -20.93 11.68 3.45
N PHE A 63 -21.51 12.77 2.93
CA PHE A 63 -21.07 14.12 3.26
C PHE A 63 -21.12 14.41 4.77
N ALA A 64 -22.14 13.92 5.48
CA ALA A 64 -22.25 14.07 6.93
C ALA A 64 -21.09 13.38 7.67
N ASN A 65 -20.74 12.15 7.30
CA ASN A 65 -19.61 11.44 7.90
C ASN A 65 -18.26 12.07 7.53
N VAL A 66 -18.10 12.57 6.32
CA VAL A 66 -16.91 13.35 5.90
C VAL A 66 -16.78 14.62 6.75
N GLU A 67 -17.88 15.32 7.05
CA GLU A 67 -17.88 16.47 7.94
C GLU A 67 -17.41 16.09 9.36
N LEU A 68 -17.94 15.00 9.94
CA LEU A 68 -17.53 14.51 11.26
C LEU A 68 -16.03 14.19 11.30
N VAL A 69 -15.54 13.41 10.33
CA VAL A 69 -14.13 13.02 10.24
C VAL A 69 -13.22 14.24 10.07
N THR A 70 -13.61 15.17 9.20
CA THR A 70 -12.78 16.35 8.94
C THR A 70 -12.70 17.26 10.17
N ASN A 71 -13.81 17.51 10.86
CA ASN A 71 -13.80 18.25 12.12
C ASN A 71 -12.89 17.60 13.17
N ALA A 72 -12.97 16.26 13.31
CA ALA A 72 -12.13 15.51 14.24
C ALA A 72 -10.63 15.58 13.89
N ILE A 73 -10.27 15.47 12.60
CA ILE A 73 -8.88 15.68 12.15
C ILE A 73 -8.39 17.09 12.48
N CYS A 74 -9.19 18.11 12.20
CA CYS A 74 -8.82 19.49 12.51
C CYS A 74 -8.65 19.73 14.02
N CYS A 75 -9.53 19.14 14.86
CA CYS A 75 -9.38 19.19 16.32
C CYS A 75 -8.10 18.49 16.76
N SER A 76 -7.81 17.28 16.25
CA SER A 76 -6.58 16.54 16.56
C SER A 76 -5.33 17.33 16.19
N LEU A 77 -5.30 17.99 15.02
CA LEU A 77 -4.19 18.86 14.63
C LEU A 77 -3.99 20.01 15.61
N LYS A 78 -5.07 20.64 16.09
CA LYS A 78 -4.98 21.71 17.09
C LYS A 78 -4.46 21.20 18.43
N GLU A 79 -4.87 20.01 18.88
CA GLU A 79 -4.35 19.36 20.08
C GLU A 79 -2.85 19.10 19.97
N ASN A 80 -2.35 18.85 18.76
CA ASN A 80 -0.93 18.67 18.45
C ASN A 80 -0.17 19.98 18.19
N GLY A 81 -0.74 21.12 18.55
CA GLY A 81 -0.06 22.42 18.56
C GLY A 81 -0.17 23.22 17.26
N PHE A 82 -0.88 22.76 16.25
CA PHE A 82 -1.13 23.55 15.04
C PHE A 82 -2.24 24.57 15.30
N SER A 83 -2.01 25.82 14.90
CA SER A 83 -2.91 26.94 15.17
C SER A 83 -3.54 27.49 13.89
N ALA A 84 -4.41 28.49 14.05
CA ALA A 84 -4.91 29.28 12.92
C ALA A 84 -3.74 29.86 12.09
N GLY A 85 -3.88 29.79 10.76
CA GLY A 85 -2.83 30.15 9.80
C GLY A 85 -1.88 29.00 9.43
N SER A 86 -1.93 27.86 10.13
CA SER A 86 -1.20 26.66 9.67
C SER A 86 -1.78 26.16 8.35
N ARG A 87 -0.90 25.69 7.43
CA ARG A 87 -1.34 25.14 6.14
C ARG A 87 -1.88 23.73 6.26
N MET A 88 -2.82 23.39 5.39
CA MET A 88 -3.30 22.03 5.20
C MET A 88 -3.43 21.72 3.71
N ILE A 89 -2.99 20.52 3.28
CA ILE A 89 -3.13 20.08 1.89
C ILE A 89 -4.36 19.16 1.78
N VAL A 90 -5.23 19.43 0.80
CA VAL A 90 -6.41 18.59 0.55
C VAL A 90 -6.43 18.19 -0.92
N GLY A 91 -6.56 16.91 -1.20
CA GLY A 91 -6.63 16.36 -2.55
C GLY A 91 -7.63 15.23 -2.68
N SER A 92 -7.81 14.73 -3.90
CA SER A 92 -8.61 13.54 -4.18
C SER A 92 -7.99 12.70 -5.29
N ASP A 93 -8.38 11.43 -5.36
CA ASP A 93 -8.12 10.57 -6.50
C ASP A 93 -9.17 10.75 -7.62
N THR A 94 -9.20 9.83 -8.58
CA THR A 94 -10.09 9.90 -9.75
C THR A 94 -11.51 9.36 -9.47
N ARG A 95 -11.80 8.87 -8.26
CA ARG A 95 -13.07 8.25 -7.87
C ARG A 95 -14.25 9.21 -7.98
N PHE A 96 -15.43 8.61 -8.09
CA PHE A 96 -16.68 9.37 -8.10
C PHE A 96 -16.82 10.27 -6.87
N MET A 97 -17.18 11.53 -7.09
CA MET A 97 -17.40 12.56 -6.04
C MET A 97 -16.16 12.94 -5.22
N GLY A 98 -14.96 12.43 -5.54
CA GLY A 98 -13.73 12.72 -4.79
C GLY A 98 -13.51 14.23 -4.60
N GLU A 99 -13.62 15.02 -5.67
CA GLU A 99 -13.44 16.48 -5.63
C GLU A 99 -14.47 17.18 -4.72
N ARG A 100 -15.73 16.68 -4.72
CA ARG A 100 -16.80 17.29 -3.93
C ARG A 100 -16.59 17.04 -2.43
N PHE A 101 -16.09 15.86 -2.06
CA PHE A 101 -15.69 15.56 -0.69
C PHE A 101 -14.47 16.38 -0.26
N ALA A 102 -13.48 16.52 -1.14
CA ALA A 102 -12.30 17.35 -0.90
C ALA A 102 -12.67 18.84 -0.73
N GLU A 103 -13.55 19.37 -1.55
CA GLU A 103 -14.07 20.74 -1.43
C GLU A 103 -14.79 20.98 -0.08
N LEU A 104 -15.61 20.01 0.38
CA LEU A 104 -16.26 20.08 1.68
C LEU A 104 -15.22 20.11 2.80
N ALA A 105 -14.28 19.17 2.79
CA ALA A 105 -13.23 19.10 3.78
C ALA A 105 -12.35 20.38 3.82
N ALA A 106 -12.02 20.92 2.65
CA ALA A 106 -11.28 22.18 2.55
C ALA A 106 -12.03 23.35 3.22
N LYS A 107 -13.35 23.47 3.00
CA LYS A 107 -14.19 24.48 3.64
C LYS A 107 -14.23 24.31 5.16
N ILE A 108 -14.38 23.08 5.64
CA ILE A 108 -14.40 22.79 7.08
C ILE A 108 -13.03 23.11 7.71
N ALA A 109 -11.94 22.71 7.09
CA ALA A 109 -10.60 23.03 7.58
C ALA A 109 -10.36 24.57 7.63
N ALA A 110 -10.84 25.30 6.63
CA ALA A 110 -10.80 26.77 6.67
C ALA A 110 -11.64 27.34 7.82
N GLN A 111 -12.80 26.76 8.14
CA GLN A 111 -13.58 27.14 9.31
C GLN A 111 -12.86 26.86 10.64
N HIS A 112 -11.92 25.93 10.66
CA HIS A 112 -11.00 25.72 11.78
C HIS A 112 -9.83 26.69 11.80
N GLY A 113 -9.70 27.59 10.80
CA GLY A 113 -8.66 28.61 10.70
C GLY A 113 -7.43 28.20 9.89
N PHE A 114 -7.43 27.01 9.25
CA PHE A 114 -6.32 26.59 8.41
C PHE A 114 -6.27 27.34 7.08
N GLU A 115 -5.06 27.56 6.56
CA GLU A 115 -4.81 27.96 5.17
C GLU A 115 -4.78 26.70 4.30
N VAL A 116 -5.87 26.42 3.60
CA VAL A 116 -6.02 25.20 2.82
C VAL A 116 -5.51 25.39 1.41
N LEU A 117 -4.59 24.53 0.99
CA LEU A 117 -4.18 24.34 -0.40
C LEU A 117 -4.97 23.15 -0.97
N LEU A 118 -6.01 23.45 -1.74
CA LEU A 118 -6.86 22.46 -2.38
C LEU A 118 -6.29 22.10 -3.75
N CYS A 119 -5.94 20.83 -3.95
CA CYS A 119 -5.41 20.34 -5.23
C CYS A 119 -6.44 20.56 -6.34
N ASN A 120 -6.00 21.13 -7.46
CA ASN A 120 -6.85 21.54 -8.59
C ASN A 120 -7.17 20.40 -9.56
N ALA A 121 -6.53 19.24 -9.38
CA ALA A 121 -6.72 18.01 -10.15
C ALA A 121 -6.56 16.77 -9.24
N PRO A 122 -7.00 15.58 -9.67
CA PRO A 122 -6.70 14.33 -8.98
C PRO A 122 -5.20 14.15 -8.75
N VAL A 123 -4.82 13.79 -7.52
CA VAL A 123 -3.43 13.78 -7.05
C VAL A 123 -3.02 12.40 -6.51
N PRO A 124 -1.85 11.87 -6.88
CA PRO A 124 -1.30 10.69 -6.24
C PRO A 124 -1.04 10.92 -4.75
N THR A 125 -1.25 9.89 -3.94
CA THR A 125 -0.95 9.94 -2.50
C THR A 125 0.50 10.37 -2.22
N PRO A 126 1.54 9.84 -2.90
CA PRO A 126 2.92 10.32 -2.70
C PRO A 126 3.13 11.78 -3.07
N THR A 127 2.45 12.29 -4.10
CA THR A 127 2.52 13.71 -4.45
C THR A 127 1.93 14.59 -3.35
N LEU A 128 0.83 14.17 -2.71
CA LEU A 128 0.26 14.89 -1.58
C LEU A 128 1.20 14.85 -0.37
N SER A 129 1.84 13.73 -0.08
CA SER A 129 2.88 13.59 0.94
C SER A 129 4.05 14.58 0.71
N HIS A 130 4.53 14.67 -0.53
CA HIS A 130 5.51 15.68 -0.93
C HIS A 130 5.02 17.09 -0.66
N ALA A 131 3.80 17.41 -1.10
CA ALA A 131 3.22 18.75 -0.95
C ALA A 131 3.10 19.17 0.53
N ILE A 132 2.77 18.24 1.44
CA ILE A 132 2.73 18.51 2.88
C ILE A 132 4.11 18.98 3.37
N ARG A 133 5.18 18.24 3.05
CA ARG A 133 6.53 18.58 3.49
C ARG A 133 7.05 19.86 2.86
N SER A 134 6.94 19.98 1.54
CA SER A 134 7.47 21.13 0.80
C SER A 134 6.77 22.45 1.15
N ASN A 135 5.51 22.42 1.59
CA ASN A 135 4.76 23.59 2.04
C ASN A 135 4.73 23.74 3.57
N GLN A 136 5.46 22.90 4.33
CA GLN A 136 5.47 22.91 5.81
C GLN A 136 4.04 22.89 6.39
N ALA A 137 3.17 22.06 5.80
CA ALA A 137 1.78 21.97 6.21
C ALA A 137 1.63 21.20 7.53
N ALA A 138 0.59 21.49 8.30
CA ALA A 138 0.23 20.76 9.52
C ALA A 138 -0.11 19.29 9.24
N GLY A 139 -0.54 19.02 8.02
CA GLY A 139 -0.90 17.69 7.53
C GLY A 139 -1.73 17.80 6.25
N GLY A 140 -2.30 16.67 5.82
CA GLY A 140 -3.14 16.65 4.64
C GLY A 140 -4.15 15.52 4.62
N MET A 141 -5.18 15.69 3.81
CA MET A 141 -6.21 14.69 3.55
C MET A 141 -6.26 14.37 2.07
N ASN A 142 -6.12 13.09 1.70
CA ASN A 142 -6.38 12.62 0.35
C ASN A 142 -7.66 11.78 0.32
N PHE A 143 -8.64 12.22 -0.46
CA PHE A 143 -9.89 11.50 -0.68
C PHE A 143 -9.66 10.38 -1.67
N THR A 144 -9.41 9.18 -1.16
CA THR A 144 -9.09 7.98 -1.94
C THR A 144 -9.40 6.72 -1.16
N ALA A 145 -9.80 5.67 -1.87
CA ALA A 145 -9.85 4.32 -1.33
C ALA A 145 -8.75 3.42 -1.95
N SER A 146 -7.69 4.03 -2.54
CA SER A 146 -6.55 3.34 -3.15
C SER A 146 -7.01 2.28 -4.18
N HIS A 147 -6.70 1.03 -3.95
CA HIS A 147 -7.03 -0.12 -4.81
C HIS A 147 -8.42 -0.74 -4.59
N ASN A 148 -9.23 -0.22 -3.67
CA ASN A 148 -10.58 -0.76 -3.45
C ASN A 148 -11.45 -0.63 -4.70
N PRO A 149 -12.51 -1.47 -4.85
CA PRO A 149 -13.48 -1.36 -5.93
C PRO A 149 -14.08 0.05 -6.07
N PRO A 150 -14.67 0.39 -7.25
CA PRO A 150 -15.13 1.76 -7.55
C PRO A 150 -16.22 2.29 -6.63
N GLU A 151 -17.02 1.44 -5.99
CA GLU A 151 -18.07 1.81 -5.04
C GLU A 151 -17.53 2.33 -3.70
N TYR A 152 -16.24 2.16 -3.43
CA TYR A 152 -15.60 2.67 -2.21
C TYR A 152 -15.05 4.09 -2.40
N GLN A 153 -15.07 4.85 -1.31
CA GLN A 153 -14.31 6.09 -1.13
C GLN A 153 -13.62 6.05 0.23
N GLY A 154 -12.69 6.96 0.48
CA GLY A 154 -11.97 7.00 1.75
C GLY A 154 -11.30 8.33 2.02
N ILE A 155 -10.72 8.46 3.21
CA ILE A 155 -9.87 9.57 3.63
C ILE A 155 -8.56 8.98 4.16
N LYS A 156 -7.46 9.25 3.47
CA LYS A 156 -6.12 9.08 4.02
C LYS A 156 -5.73 10.38 4.71
N PHE A 157 -5.32 10.31 5.97
CA PHE A 157 -4.79 11.43 6.72
C PHE A 157 -3.29 11.26 6.91
N SER A 158 -2.54 12.27 6.48
CA SER A 158 -1.08 12.35 6.60
C SER A 158 -0.67 13.49 7.53
N THR A 159 0.32 13.24 8.38
CA THR A 159 0.87 14.19 9.35
C THR A 159 1.83 15.20 8.70
N SER A 160 2.34 16.14 9.47
CA SER A 160 3.18 17.25 8.96
C SER A 160 4.50 16.81 8.31
N ASP A 161 4.96 15.60 8.60
CA ASP A 161 6.11 14.99 7.93
C ASP A 161 5.76 14.28 6.62
N GLY A 162 4.47 14.26 6.24
CA GLY A 162 3.96 13.58 5.05
C GLY A 162 3.71 12.08 5.24
N ALA A 163 3.97 11.52 6.43
CA ALA A 163 3.70 10.12 6.73
C ALA A 163 2.20 9.85 6.95
N PRO A 164 1.74 8.62 6.69
CA PRO A 164 0.42 8.19 7.15
C PRO A 164 0.32 8.31 8.68
N ALA A 165 -0.81 8.83 9.17
CA ALA A 165 -1.03 9.00 10.61
C ALA A 165 -0.87 7.70 11.38
N LEU A 166 -0.09 7.75 12.47
CA LEU A 166 0.14 6.63 13.38
C LEU A 166 -1.14 6.23 14.13
N PRO A 167 -1.20 5.00 14.68
CA PRO A 167 -2.40 4.50 15.37
C PRO A 167 -2.89 5.41 16.50
N GLU A 168 -1.98 6.04 17.24
CA GLU A 168 -2.31 6.92 18.34
C GLU A 168 -3.11 8.15 17.86
N ILE A 169 -2.72 8.68 16.70
CA ILE A 169 -3.38 9.84 16.08
C ILE A 169 -4.76 9.43 15.53
N THR A 170 -4.84 8.31 14.82
CA THR A 170 -6.12 7.84 14.25
C THR A 170 -7.12 7.43 15.32
N GLN A 171 -6.67 6.79 16.41
CA GLN A 171 -7.50 6.49 17.57
C GLN A 171 -8.00 7.76 18.27
N ARG A 172 -7.17 8.82 18.37
CA ARG A 172 -7.61 10.11 18.89
C ARG A 172 -8.67 10.75 18.00
N VAL A 173 -8.50 10.68 16.67
CA VAL A 173 -9.52 11.12 15.71
C VAL A 173 -10.84 10.36 15.90
N GLU A 174 -10.80 9.04 16.04
CA GLU A 174 -12.00 8.21 16.33
C GLU A 174 -12.68 8.59 17.66
N ALA A 175 -11.89 8.87 18.70
CA ALA A 175 -12.41 9.34 19.97
C ALA A 175 -13.09 10.70 19.83
N LEU A 176 -12.47 11.66 19.12
CA LEU A 176 -13.05 12.98 18.84
C LEU A 176 -14.37 12.89 18.05
N ILE A 177 -14.47 11.96 17.09
CA ILE A 177 -15.73 11.70 16.40
C ILE A 177 -16.81 11.27 17.39
N SER A 178 -16.48 10.36 18.30
CA SER A 178 -17.43 9.82 19.31
C SER A 178 -17.80 10.85 20.38
N GLU A 179 -16.89 11.77 20.71
CA GLU A 179 -17.09 12.89 21.63
C GLU A 179 -17.90 14.03 21.02
N GLY A 180 -18.14 14.02 19.69
CA GLY A 180 -18.78 15.10 18.96
C GLY A 180 -17.84 16.27 18.72
N ALA A 181 -16.81 16.06 17.91
CA ALA A 181 -15.81 17.08 17.57
C ALA A 181 -16.44 18.44 17.24
N VAL A 182 -15.89 19.49 17.84
CA VAL A 182 -16.41 20.85 17.74
C VAL A 182 -16.22 21.38 16.32
N GLN A 183 -17.25 22.02 15.78
CA GLN A 183 -17.16 22.72 14.50
C GLN A 183 -16.28 23.97 14.61
N GLY A 184 -15.50 24.22 13.55
CA GLY A 184 -14.71 25.44 13.47
C GLY A 184 -15.58 26.70 13.28
N THR A 185 -15.20 27.78 13.97
CA THR A 185 -15.87 29.12 13.89
C THR A 185 -14.92 30.21 13.43
N SER A 186 -13.70 29.86 13.06
CA SER A 186 -12.66 30.76 12.56
C SER A 186 -12.82 31.02 11.05
N SER A 187 -12.03 31.91 10.50
CA SER A 187 -11.95 32.18 9.07
C SER A 187 -10.53 31.91 8.57
N GLY A 188 -10.33 30.76 7.91
CA GLY A 188 -9.14 30.47 7.12
C GLY A 188 -9.40 30.73 5.63
N THR A 189 -8.48 30.30 4.80
CA THR A 189 -8.56 30.46 3.34
C THR A 189 -8.54 29.13 2.62
N VAL A 190 -9.10 29.07 1.42
CA VAL A 190 -8.96 27.96 0.49
C VAL A 190 -8.39 28.50 -0.80
N ALA A 191 -7.21 28.03 -1.19
CA ALA A 191 -6.55 28.39 -2.44
C ALA A 191 -6.39 27.18 -3.35
N SER A 192 -6.55 27.37 -4.65
CA SER A 192 -6.26 26.35 -5.65
C SER A 192 -4.76 26.09 -5.72
N PHE A 193 -4.35 24.82 -5.81
CA PHE A 193 -2.95 24.41 -5.74
C PHE A 193 -2.64 23.28 -6.74
N ASP A 194 -1.51 23.40 -7.43
CA ASP A 194 -0.96 22.35 -8.29
C ASP A 194 0.33 21.79 -7.68
N PRO A 195 0.30 20.59 -7.08
CA PRO A 195 1.50 19.97 -6.51
C PRO A 195 2.40 19.26 -7.53
N GLN A 196 1.92 19.02 -8.76
CA GLN A 196 2.59 18.17 -9.75
C GLN A 196 3.98 18.68 -10.14
N PRO A 197 4.21 19.95 -10.51
CA PRO A 197 5.52 20.39 -10.98
C PRO A 197 6.62 20.21 -9.95
N ALA A 198 6.33 20.53 -8.68
CA ALA A 198 7.31 20.40 -7.59
C ALA A 198 7.65 18.93 -7.29
N TYR A 199 6.65 18.05 -7.34
CA TYR A 199 6.87 16.60 -7.16
C TYR A 199 7.70 16.01 -8.31
N LEU A 200 7.40 16.35 -9.56
CA LEU A 200 8.17 15.86 -10.72
C LEU A 200 9.60 16.35 -10.69
N GLU A 201 9.83 17.59 -10.26
CA GLU A 201 11.19 18.13 -10.09
C GLU A 201 11.96 17.41 -8.99
N ASP A 202 11.30 17.10 -7.88
CA ASP A 202 11.91 16.31 -6.80
C ASP A 202 12.31 14.90 -7.28
N LEU A 203 11.48 14.21 -8.08
CA LEU A 203 11.83 12.93 -8.67
C LEU A 203 13.08 13.04 -9.58
N ARG A 204 13.24 14.15 -10.34
CA ARG A 204 14.42 14.37 -11.16
C ARG A 204 15.71 14.46 -10.35
N THR A 205 15.65 14.92 -9.12
CA THR A 205 16.84 14.96 -8.24
C THR A 205 17.25 13.59 -7.70
N LYS A 206 16.34 12.63 -7.70
CA LYS A 206 16.51 11.30 -7.10
C LYS A 206 16.83 10.20 -8.11
N LEU A 207 16.40 10.38 -9.36
CA LEU A 207 16.46 9.40 -10.42
C LEU A 207 17.40 9.83 -11.55
N ARG A 208 18.03 8.85 -12.18
CA ARG A 208 18.97 9.07 -13.29
C ARG A 208 18.25 9.02 -14.64
N PHE A 209 17.37 10.00 -14.88
CA PHE A 209 16.58 10.07 -16.12
C PHE A 209 17.46 10.17 -17.38
N ASP A 210 18.64 10.79 -17.28
CA ASP A 210 19.64 10.85 -18.36
C ASP A 210 20.10 9.45 -18.77
N LEU A 211 20.29 8.55 -17.84
CA LEU A 211 20.68 7.16 -18.12
C LEU A 211 19.53 6.35 -18.70
N ILE A 212 18.29 6.56 -18.20
CA ILE A 212 17.09 5.94 -18.78
C ILE A 212 16.91 6.36 -20.25
N ALA A 213 17.04 7.66 -20.53
CA ALA A 213 16.94 8.20 -21.88
C ALA A 213 18.06 7.67 -22.79
N LYS A 214 19.31 7.65 -22.29
CA LYS A 214 20.47 7.16 -23.03
C LYS A 214 20.37 5.68 -23.40
N ALA A 215 19.73 4.87 -22.55
CA ALA A 215 19.53 3.45 -22.81
C ALA A 215 18.59 3.19 -24.00
N GLY A 216 17.75 4.18 -24.39
CA GLY A 216 16.88 4.09 -25.57
C GLY A 216 15.75 3.06 -25.43
N GLY A 217 15.37 2.72 -24.21
CA GLY A 217 14.26 1.79 -23.95
C GLY A 217 12.89 2.38 -24.34
N ARG A 218 11.95 1.49 -24.71
CA ARG A 218 10.54 1.81 -24.98
C ARG A 218 9.68 1.22 -23.87
N TYR A 219 8.73 2.01 -23.38
CA TYR A 219 7.91 1.64 -22.21
C TYR A 219 6.43 1.73 -22.52
N ALA A 220 5.62 0.92 -21.84
CA ALA A 220 4.20 1.16 -21.69
C ALA A 220 3.88 1.46 -20.23
N TYR A 221 2.92 2.36 -20.00
CA TYR A 221 2.45 2.71 -18.66
C TYR A 221 0.92 2.56 -18.58
N ASP A 222 0.46 1.91 -17.51
CA ASP A 222 -0.96 1.79 -17.21
C ASP A 222 -1.25 2.36 -15.81
N PRO A 223 -1.82 3.58 -15.73
CA PRO A 223 -2.27 4.15 -14.46
C PRO A 223 -3.53 3.49 -13.89
N LEU A 224 -4.12 2.49 -14.57
CA LEU A 224 -5.39 1.86 -14.22
C LEU A 224 -6.50 2.91 -13.98
N TRP A 225 -6.62 3.90 -14.85
CA TRP A 225 -7.51 5.08 -14.74
C TRP A 225 -7.27 5.94 -13.50
N GLY A 226 -6.21 5.67 -12.74
CA GLY A 226 -5.87 6.33 -11.49
C GLY A 226 -5.15 7.66 -11.66
N THR A 227 -4.59 8.13 -10.55
CA THR A 227 -3.96 9.45 -10.42
C THR A 227 -2.55 9.53 -10.98
N GLY A 228 -1.89 8.38 -11.23
CA GLY A 228 -0.54 8.36 -11.81
C GLY A 228 -0.47 8.86 -13.25
N ARG A 229 -1.62 8.95 -13.92
CA ARG A 229 -1.80 9.54 -15.25
C ARG A 229 -1.31 10.98 -15.29
N GLY A 230 -0.48 11.29 -16.29
CA GLY A 230 0.14 12.60 -16.44
C GLY A 230 1.30 12.87 -15.48
N TYR A 231 1.68 11.91 -14.65
CA TYR A 231 2.82 11.97 -13.75
C TYR A 231 3.99 11.12 -14.25
N LEU A 232 3.89 9.79 -14.19
CA LEU A 232 4.98 8.89 -14.59
C LEU A 232 5.29 9.02 -16.09
N ASP A 233 4.26 8.96 -16.91
CA ASP A 233 4.38 9.12 -18.36
C ASP A 233 4.94 10.49 -18.75
N LYS A 234 4.52 11.56 -18.04
CA LYS A 234 5.08 12.89 -18.22
C LYS A 234 6.56 12.94 -17.82
N ALA A 235 6.93 12.35 -16.68
CA ALA A 235 8.32 12.33 -16.23
C ALA A 235 9.25 11.66 -17.26
N LEU A 236 8.82 10.53 -17.83
CA LEU A 236 9.55 9.81 -18.89
C LEU A 236 9.61 10.62 -20.19
N ARG A 237 8.48 11.16 -20.67
CA ARG A 237 8.42 11.97 -21.90
C ARG A 237 9.27 13.25 -21.80
N ASP A 238 9.21 13.94 -20.67
CA ASP A 238 10.02 15.14 -20.42
C ASP A 238 11.53 14.83 -20.44
N ALA A 239 11.92 13.60 -20.11
CA ALA A 239 13.30 13.12 -20.22
C ALA A 239 13.67 12.61 -21.62
N GLY A 240 12.76 12.65 -22.59
CA GLY A 240 12.98 12.16 -23.95
C GLY A 240 12.83 10.65 -24.11
N VAL A 241 12.17 9.99 -23.17
CA VAL A 241 11.93 8.53 -23.20
C VAL A 241 10.59 8.23 -23.89
N GLU A 242 10.58 7.25 -24.79
CA GLU A 242 9.36 6.80 -25.47
C GLU A 242 8.49 5.98 -24.50
N VAL A 243 7.27 6.47 -24.23
CA VAL A 243 6.30 5.81 -23.38
C VAL A 243 4.89 5.93 -23.96
N GLU A 244 4.22 4.80 -24.08
CA GLU A 244 2.80 4.75 -24.42
C GLU A 244 1.97 4.55 -23.15
N THR A 245 0.88 5.30 -23.01
CA THR A 245 0.02 5.24 -21.82
C THR A 245 -1.30 4.57 -22.18
N LEU A 246 -1.64 3.50 -21.45
CA LEU A 246 -2.95 2.86 -21.49
C LEU A 246 -3.86 3.58 -20.49
N HIS A 247 -5.18 3.49 -20.69
CA HIS A 247 -6.18 3.97 -19.74
C HIS A 247 -5.90 5.40 -19.21
N ASP A 248 -5.43 6.29 -20.11
CA ASP A 248 -4.99 7.65 -19.79
C ASP A 248 -6.13 8.67 -19.65
N TRP A 249 -7.37 8.22 -19.59
CA TRP A 249 -8.55 9.04 -19.34
C TRP A 249 -9.17 8.76 -17.97
N ARG A 250 -9.96 9.69 -17.48
CA ARG A 250 -10.68 9.49 -16.23
C ARG A 250 -11.87 8.54 -16.45
N ASP A 251 -11.89 7.45 -15.70
CA ASP A 251 -13.05 6.59 -15.52
C ASP A 251 -13.26 6.34 -14.03
N VAL A 252 -14.35 6.86 -13.47
CA VAL A 252 -14.69 6.70 -12.05
C VAL A 252 -15.02 5.26 -11.65
N THR A 253 -15.23 4.38 -12.65
CA THR A 253 -15.48 2.95 -12.44
C THR A 253 -14.23 2.08 -12.62
N PHE A 254 -13.09 2.67 -12.99
CA PHE A 254 -11.83 1.95 -13.24
C PHE A 254 -12.01 0.75 -14.20
N GLY A 255 -12.77 0.95 -15.31
CA GLY A 255 -13.11 -0.14 -16.24
C GLY A 255 -13.98 -1.23 -15.61
N GLY A 256 -14.72 -0.90 -14.54
CA GLY A 256 -15.57 -1.85 -13.80
C GLY A 256 -14.79 -2.82 -12.90
N ARG A 257 -13.55 -2.49 -12.51
CA ARG A 257 -12.66 -3.36 -11.71
C ARG A 257 -12.01 -2.56 -10.56
N SER A 258 -11.39 -3.28 -9.63
CA SER A 258 -10.48 -2.65 -8.65
C SER A 258 -9.23 -2.15 -9.38
N PRO A 259 -8.79 -0.90 -9.15
CA PRO A 259 -7.55 -0.37 -9.72
C PRO A 259 -6.31 -0.89 -8.94
N GLU A 260 -6.19 -2.20 -8.80
CA GLU A 260 -5.04 -2.87 -8.18
C GLU A 260 -4.20 -3.53 -9.28
N PRO A 261 -2.87 -3.29 -9.34
CA PRO A 261 -2.02 -3.82 -10.40
C PRO A 261 -1.75 -5.32 -10.21
N GLY A 262 -2.81 -6.12 -10.21
CA GLY A 262 -2.77 -7.57 -10.16
C GLY A 262 -2.70 -8.21 -11.55
N GLU A 263 -2.45 -9.51 -11.63
CA GLU A 263 -2.25 -10.24 -12.89
C GLU A 263 -3.40 -10.04 -13.90
N ALA A 264 -4.65 -10.05 -13.42
CA ALA A 264 -5.82 -9.88 -14.28
C ALA A 264 -5.93 -8.45 -14.85
N GLN A 265 -5.57 -7.44 -14.08
CA GLN A 265 -5.57 -6.03 -14.51
C GLN A 265 -4.41 -5.72 -15.44
N LEU A 266 -3.27 -6.37 -15.24
CA LEU A 266 -2.05 -6.17 -16.05
C LEU A 266 -2.05 -6.97 -17.37
N ALA A 267 -3.08 -7.75 -17.66
CA ALA A 267 -3.12 -8.62 -18.85
C ALA A 267 -2.96 -7.85 -20.18
N GLU A 268 -3.61 -6.68 -20.31
CA GLU A 268 -3.51 -5.84 -21.51
C GLU A 268 -2.10 -5.21 -21.62
N LEU A 269 -1.56 -4.68 -20.52
CA LEU A 269 -0.21 -4.15 -20.46
C LEU A 269 0.81 -5.24 -20.84
N ARG A 270 0.64 -6.46 -20.33
CA ARG A 270 1.50 -7.61 -20.65
C ARG A 270 1.45 -7.97 -22.13
N ALA A 271 0.26 -8.02 -22.71
CA ALA A 271 0.09 -8.30 -24.12
C ALA A 271 0.79 -7.24 -24.98
N LYS A 272 0.70 -5.96 -24.60
CA LYS A 272 1.35 -4.84 -25.28
C LYS A 272 2.89 -4.96 -25.19
N VAL A 273 3.42 -5.23 -24.00
CA VAL A 273 4.88 -5.42 -23.81
C VAL A 273 5.41 -6.49 -24.76
N LEU A 274 4.75 -7.64 -24.83
CA LEU A 274 5.17 -8.76 -25.66
C LEU A 274 5.03 -8.49 -27.17
N SER A 275 3.88 -7.94 -27.59
CA SER A 275 3.61 -7.71 -29.01
C SER A 275 4.50 -6.63 -29.63
N GLU A 276 4.84 -5.60 -28.86
CA GLU A 276 5.63 -4.46 -29.31
C GLU A 276 7.11 -4.55 -28.89
N LYS A 277 7.48 -5.61 -28.17
CA LYS A 277 8.84 -5.84 -27.65
C LYS A 277 9.35 -4.65 -26.84
N LEU A 278 8.52 -4.21 -25.88
CA LEU A 278 8.88 -3.09 -25.02
C LEU A 278 9.89 -3.51 -23.95
N THR A 279 10.62 -2.54 -23.43
CA THR A 279 11.61 -2.72 -22.36
C THR A 279 10.94 -3.12 -21.05
N LEU A 280 9.87 -2.39 -20.65
CA LEU A 280 9.05 -2.65 -19.48
C LEU A 280 7.61 -2.20 -19.72
N GLY A 281 6.68 -2.89 -19.06
CA GLY A 281 5.35 -2.40 -18.75
C GLY A 281 5.31 -1.95 -17.28
N LEU A 282 4.85 -0.75 -17.06
CA LEU A 282 4.77 -0.12 -15.74
C LEU A 282 3.29 0.14 -15.40
N ALA A 283 2.89 -0.02 -14.15
CA ALA A 283 1.53 0.29 -13.72
C ALA A 283 1.51 0.83 -12.30
N THR A 284 0.48 1.62 -11.98
CA THR A 284 0.22 2.08 -10.62
C THR A 284 -1.25 1.86 -10.26
N ASP A 285 -1.53 1.76 -8.95
CA ASP A 285 -2.90 1.64 -8.46
C ASP A 285 -3.67 2.98 -8.52
N GLY A 286 -4.92 2.97 -8.05
CA GLY A 286 -5.83 4.11 -8.18
C GLY A 286 -5.31 5.44 -7.63
N ASP A 287 -4.54 5.44 -6.56
CA ASP A 287 -3.93 6.63 -5.97
C ASP A 287 -2.40 6.66 -6.05
N GLY A 288 -1.82 5.79 -6.87
CA GLY A 288 -0.42 5.85 -7.28
C GLY A 288 0.60 5.47 -6.21
N ASP A 289 0.16 4.86 -5.09
CA ASP A 289 1.07 4.45 -4.02
C ASP A 289 1.62 3.03 -4.18
N ARG A 290 1.04 2.22 -5.08
CA ARG A 290 1.50 0.86 -5.44
C ARG A 290 1.93 0.78 -6.88
N PHE A 291 2.75 -0.22 -7.17
CA PHE A 291 3.28 -0.49 -8.50
C PHE A 291 2.89 -1.86 -9.05
N GLY A 292 2.92 -1.99 -10.36
CA GLY A 292 2.91 -3.25 -11.11
C GLY A 292 3.97 -3.18 -12.21
N ILE A 293 4.73 -4.24 -12.41
CA ILE A 293 5.82 -4.26 -13.38
C ILE A 293 5.78 -5.53 -14.21
N ILE A 294 5.85 -5.35 -15.52
CA ILE A 294 5.98 -6.40 -16.52
C ILE A 294 7.35 -6.27 -17.17
N ASP A 295 8.14 -7.30 -17.11
CA ASP A 295 9.45 -7.33 -17.80
C ASP A 295 9.29 -7.61 -19.30
N SER A 296 10.34 -7.36 -20.07
CA SER A 296 10.40 -7.50 -21.53
C SER A 296 9.98 -8.88 -22.05
N ASN A 297 10.19 -9.93 -21.27
CA ASN A 297 9.75 -11.30 -21.57
C ASN A 297 8.29 -11.60 -21.17
N GLY A 298 7.55 -10.59 -20.63
CA GLY A 298 6.20 -10.72 -20.14
C GLY A 298 6.06 -11.29 -18.74
N ALA A 299 7.15 -11.48 -18.01
CA ALA A 299 7.12 -11.87 -16.60
C ALA A 299 6.58 -10.72 -15.74
N ILE A 300 5.71 -11.05 -14.78
CA ILE A 300 5.29 -10.12 -13.73
C ILE A 300 6.33 -10.17 -12.63
N ILE A 301 6.97 -9.03 -12.35
CA ILE A 301 7.90 -8.91 -11.23
C ILE A 301 7.08 -8.65 -9.97
N SER A 302 7.14 -9.56 -9.02
CA SER A 302 6.41 -9.43 -7.75
C SER A 302 6.98 -8.30 -6.89
N ALA A 303 6.17 -7.82 -5.95
CA ALA A 303 6.62 -6.80 -5.00
C ALA A 303 7.82 -7.28 -4.17
N ASN A 304 7.80 -8.53 -3.72
CA ASN A 304 8.89 -9.15 -2.97
C ASN A 304 10.20 -9.15 -3.76
N GLU A 305 10.14 -9.55 -5.03
CA GLU A 305 11.29 -9.55 -5.93
C GLU A 305 11.82 -8.14 -6.19
N LEU A 306 10.92 -7.18 -6.48
CA LEU A 306 11.36 -5.83 -6.77
C LEU A 306 12.00 -5.15 -5.56
N VAL A 307 11.44 -5.32 -4.35
CA VAL A 307 12.02 -4.76 -3.11
C VAL A 307 13.43 -5.31 -2.89
N ALA A 308 13.64 -6.61 -3.05
CA ALA A 308 14.95 -7.23 -2.92
C ALA A 308 15.93 -6.74 -4.00
N LEU A 309 15.52 -6.74 -5.27
CA LEU A 309 16.32 -6.31 -6.41
C LEU A 309 16.71 -4.83 -6.30
N LEU A 310 15.76 -3.95 -5.97
CA LEU A 310 16.04 -2.52 -5.83
C LEU A 310 16.91 -2.22 -4.61
N THR A 311 16.82 -3.01 -3.52
CA THR A 311 17.77 -2.91 -2.40
C THR A 311 19.20 -3.18 -2.89
N ASP A 312 19.41 -4.30 -3.58
CA ASP A 312 20.69 -4.68 -4.17
C ASP A 312 21.22 -3.59 -5.14
N TYR A 313 20.34 -3.14 -6.03
CA TYR A 313 20.66 -2.10 -7.01
C TYR A 313 21.06 -0.75 -6.36
N LEU A 314 20.32 -0.29 -5.35
CA LEU A 314 20.59 1.00 -4.71
C LEU A 314 21.89 0.98 -3.90
N VAL A 315 22.17 -0.10 -3.20
CA VAL A 315 23.49 -0.28 -2.53
C VAL A 315 24.63 -0.20 -3.54
N GLU A 316 24.53 -0.92 -4.66
CA GLU A 316 25.53 -0.92 -5.70
C GLU A 316 25.66 0.44 -6.39
N SER A 317 24.57 1.02 -6.84
CA SER A 317 24.55 2.20 -7.71
C SER A 317 24.71 3.53 -6.98
N ARG A 318 24.33 3.59 -5.69
CA ARG A 318 24.41 4.80 -4.85
C ARG A 318 25.52 4.72 -3.80
N GLY A 319 26.06 3.53 -3.52
CA GLY A 319 27.02 3.30 -2.45
C GLY A 319 26.42 3.51 -1.06
N TRP A 320 25.10 3.31 -0.92
CA TRP A 320 24.41 3.45 0.39
C TRP A 320 24.62 2.19 1.23
N ASP A 321 24.91 2.37 2.50
CA ASP A 321 25.21 1.33 3.48
C ASP A 321 24.26 1.33 4.70
N ASN A 322 23.21 2.16 4.67
CA ASN A 322 22.15 2.15 5.66
C ASN A 322 21.41 0.80 5.66
N GLY A 323 20.58 0.56 6.65
CA GLY A 323 19.78 -0.67 6.73
C GLY A 323 18.74 -0.81 5.62
N VAL A 324 17.97 -1.87 5.67
CA VAL A 324 16.79 -2.11 4.83
C VAL A 324 15.61 -2.50 5.72
N ALA A 325 14.39 -2.10 5.34
CA ALA A 325 13.19 -2.42 6.10
C ALA A 325 12.19 -3.22 5.27
N ARG A 326 11.54 -4.18 5.94
CA ARG A 326 10.40 -4.92 5.39
C ARG A 326 9.33 -5.17 6.45
N SER A 327 8.08 -5.35 6.02
CA SER A 327 7.03 -5.81 6.94
C SER A 327 7.22 -7.30 7.30
N VAL A 328 6.58 -7.72 8.41
CA VAL A 328 6.59 -9.12 8.84
C VAL A 328 5.99 -10.08 7.80
N ALA A 329 5.16 -9.56 6.89
CA ALA A 329 4.53 -10.32 5.80
C ALA A 329 5.36 -10.34 4.49
N THR A 330 6.37 -9.50 4.39
CA THR A 330 7.24 -9.39 3.21
C THR A 330 8.30 -10.50 3.21
N SER A 331 8.74 -10.90 2.02
CA SER A 331 9.69 -12.00 1.80
C SER A 331 11.01 -11.83 2.55
N HIS A 332 11.54 -12.94 3.05
CA HIS A 332 12.92 -13.06 3.57
C HIS A 332 13.99 -12.98 2.46
N LEU A 333 13.59 -12.84 1.20
CA LEU A 333 14.53 -12.51 0.12
C LEU A 333 15.27 -11.19 0.44
N VAL A 334 14.56 -10.23 1.06
CA VAL A 334 15.16 -8.96 1.55
C VAL A 334 16.18 -9.21 2.65
N ASP A 335 15.94 -10.19 3.55
CA ASP A 335 16.88 -10.58 4.60
C ASP A 335 18.17 -11.14 4.00
N ARG A 336 18.04 -11.97 2.94
CA ARG A 336 19.18 -12.54 2.24
C ARG A 336 20.03 -11.48 1.55
N VAL A 337 19.40 -10.49 0.90
CA VAL A 337 20.09 -9.31 0.34
C VAL A 337 20.78 -8.51 1.43
N ALA A 338 20.08 -8.21 2.53
CA ALA A 338 20.66 -7.48 3.65
C ALA A 338 21.92 -8.18 4.19
N LYS A 339 21.86 -9.50 4.37
CA LYS A 339 22.99 -10.31 4.84
C LYS A 339 24.16 -10.27 3.86
N GLU A 340 23.90 -10.45 2.56
CA GLU A 340 24.93 -10.44 1.52
C GLU A 340 25.63 -9.08 1.42
N ARG A 341 24.85 -7.97 1.50
CA ARG A 341 25.35 -6.61 1.42
C ARG A 341 25.86 -6.04 2.75
N GLY A 342 25.75 -6.81 3.86
CA GLY A 342 26.17 -6.37 5.19
C GLY A 342 25.30 -5.27 5.78
N LEU A 343 24.03 -5.16 5.38
CA LEU A 343 23.09 -4.15 5.85
C LEU A 343 22.38 -4.60 7.12
N LYS A 344 21.99 -3.63 7.96
CA LYS A 344 21.08 -3.88 9.08
C LYS A 344 19.66 -4.11 8.55
N LEU A 345 19.02 -5.20 8.98
CA LEU A 345 17.63 -5.50 8.67
C LEU A 345 16.71 -4.94 9.76
N TYR A 346 15.63 -4.30 9.35
CA TYR A 346 14.53 -3.88 10.20
C TYR A 346 13.25 -4.61 9.79
N GLU A 347 12.72 -5.45 10.69
CA GLU A 347 11.39 -6.05 10.51
C GLU A 347 10.35 -5.16 11.21
N THR A 348 9.25 -4.84 10.54
CA THR A 348 8.18 -3.97 11.07
C THR A 348 6.82 -4.69 11.05
N PRO A 349 5.84 -4.25 11.85
CA PRO A 349 4.45 -4.62 11.60
C PRO A 349 4.03 -4.22 10.19
N VAL A 350 2.93 -4.82 9.67
CA VAL A 350 2.35 -4.42 8.39
C VAL A 350 1.78 -3.00 8.50
N GLY A 351 2.15 -2.16 7.55
CA GLY A 351 1.73 -0.77 7.46
C GLY A 351 2.91 0.17 7.26
N PHE A 352 2.88 0.87 6.14
CA PHE A 352 4.02 1.66 5.69
C PHE A 352 4.45 2.78 6.65
N LYS A 353 3.57 3.23 7.53
CA LYS A 353 3.87 4.20 8.59
C LYS A 353 5.08 3.83 9.45
N PHE A 354 5.29 2.54 9.74
CA PHE A 354 6.44 2.06 10.49
C PHE A 354 7.76 2.12 9.68
N ILE A 355 7.65 1.83 8.37
CA ILE A 355 8.76 2.00 7.43
C ILE A 355 9.06 3.49 7.24
N GLY A 356 8.01 4.32 7.14
CA GLY A 356 8.14 5.78 7.02
C GLY A 356 8.94 6.42 8.16
N GLU A 357 8.79 5.92 9.40
CA GLU A 357 9.62 6.39 10.52
C GLU A 357 11.12 6.13 10.30
N LEU A 358 11.47 4.97 9.73
CA LEU A 358 12.86 4.62 9.44
C LEU A 358 13.44 5.47 8.29
N ILE A 359 12.61 5.78 7.27
CA ILE A 359 12.98 6.74 6.22
C ILE A 359 13.26 8.13 6.83
N ASN A 360 12.37 8.62 7.69
CA ASN A 360 12.55 9.93 8.35
C ASN A 360 13.81 10.01 9.23
N LYS A 361 14.23 8.89 9.82
CA LYS A 361 15.45 8.79 10.64
C LYS A 361 16.71 8.55 9.82
N ASP A 362 16.61 8.46 8.49
CA ASP A 362 17.72 8.10 7.59
C ASP A 362 18.39 6.77 7.94
N GLU A 363 17.63 5.80 8.46
CA GLU A 363 18.16 4.51 8.90
C GLU A 363 18.20 3.44 7.80
N ILE A 364 17.49 3.63 6.68
CA ILE A 364 17.34 2.62 5.64
C ILE A 364 17.57 3.17 4.23
N VAL A 365 18.15 2.35 3.37
CA VAL A 365 18.30 2.64 1.91
C VAL A 365 16.97 2.50 1.19
N LEU A 366 16.18 1.51 1.59
CA LEU A 366 14.87 1.18 1.03
C LEU A 366 14.03 0.49 2.10
N GLY A 367 12.74 0.76 2.08
CA GLY A 367 11.75 -0.03 2.81
C GLY A 367 10.57 -0.37 1.92
N GLY A 368 10.08 -1.62 2.01
CA GLY A 368 9.01 -2.11 1.16
C GLY A 368 8.12 -3.15 1.79
N GLU A 369 6.95 -3.33 1.19
CA GLU A 369 5.92 -4.29 1.60
C GLU A 369 5.53 -5.20 0.43
N GLU A 370 5.12 -6.43 0.74
CA GLU A 370 4.59 -7.41 -0.21
C GLU A 370 3.34 -6.90 -0.97
N SER A 371 2.73 -5.85 -0.45
CA SER A 371 1.56 -5.18 -1.02
C SER A 371 1.87 -4.21 -2.15
N ALA A 372 3.10 -4.25 -2.68
CA ALA A 372 3.61 -3.41 -3.76
C ALA A 372 3.73 -1.91 -3.39
N GLY A 373 4.12 -1.61 -2.17
CA GLY A 373 4.49 -0.29 -1.73
C GLY A 373 5.96 -0.24 -1.31
N LEU A 374 6.70 0.76 -1.75
CA LEU A 374 8.08 1.01 -1.31
C LEU A 374 8.40 2.51 -1.29
N SER A 375 9.45 2.85 -0.55
CA SER A 375 10.09 4.15 -0.57
C SER A 375 11.58 3.99 -0.29
N ILE A 376 12.37 5.03 -0.58
CA ILE A 376 13.83 5.00 -0.49
C ILE A 376 14.36 6.10 0.41
N ARG A 377 15.62 5.99 0.78
CA ARG A 377 16.40 7.03 1.46
C ARG A 377 16.26 8.39 0.77
N GLY A 378 16.02 9.42 1.56
CA GLY A 378 15.87 10.79 1.05
C GLY A 378 14.54 11.07 0.33
N HIS A 379 13.61 10.11 0.30
CA HIS A 379 12.26 10.31 -0.19
C HIS A 379 11.28 10.65 0.95
N TYR A 380 9.97 10.67 0.67
CA TYR A 380 8.93 10.89 1.68
C TYR A 380 8.66 9.61 2.45
N PRO A 381 8.15 9.71 3.69
CA PRO A 381 7.80 8.57 4.51
C PRO A 381 6.46 7.92 4.11
N GLU A 382 6.16 7.90 2.81
CA GLU A 382 4.98 7.27 2.20
C GLU A 382 5.41 6.41 1.02
N LYS A 383 4.62 5.39 0.71
CA LYS A 383 4.79 4.54 -0.47
C LYS A 383 4.66 5.37 -1.74
N ASP A 384 5.49 5.05 -2.72
CA ASP A 384 5.47 5.72 -4.01
C ASP A 384 5.59 4.71 -5.16
N GLY A 385 4.45 4.40 -5.78
CA GLY A 385 4.40 3.49 -6.92
C GLY A 385 5.03 4.07 -8.18
N LEU A 386 4.97 5.41 -8.35
CA LEU A 386 5.63 6.07 -9.47
C LEU A 386 7.16 6.00 -9.35
N LEU A 387 7.68 6.28 -8.15
CA LEU A 387 9.11 6.12 -7.85
C LEU A 387 9.58 4.68 -8.08
N ALA A 388 8.81 3.69 -7.62
CA ALA A 388 9.13 2.28 -7.78
C ALA A 388 9.26 1.88 -9.25
N CYS A 389 8.28 2.27 -10.07
CA CYS A 389 8.30 2.06 -11.51
C CYS A 389 9.51 2.72 -12.20
N LEU A 390 9.80 3.96 -11.84
CA LEU A 390 10.94 4.71 -12.40
C LEU A 390 12.30 4.14 -11.95
N LEU A 391 12.40 3.64 -10.71
CA LEU A 391 13.60 2.92 -10.24
C LEU A 391 13.81 1.60 -10.97
N ALA A 392 12.75 0.87 -11.29
CA ALA A 392 12.84 -0.33 -12.12
C ALA A 392 13.37 -0.01 -13.53
N ALA A 393 12.85 1.06 -14.15
CA ALA A 393 13.36 1.56 -15.43
C ALA A 393 14.83 2.00 -15.35
N GLU A 394 15.22 2.66 -14.27
CA GLU A 394 16.61 3.07 -14.01
C GLU A 394 17.53 1.84 -13.84
N ALA A 395 17.09 0.84 -13.08
CA ALA A 395 17.88 -0.37 -12.86
C ALA A 395 18.15 -1.13 -14.18
N VAL A 396 17.14 -1.25 -15.05
CA VAL A 396 17.32 -1.84 -16.40
C VAL A 396 18.26 -0.99 -17.23
N ALA A 397 18.11 0.33 -17.24
CA ALA A 397 18.95 1.23 -18.04
C ALA A 397 20.41 1.23 -17.59
N VAL A 398 20.66 1.18 -16.29
CA VAL A 398 22.02 1.25 -15.72
C VAL A 398 22.74 -0.09 -15.85
N ARG A 399 22.08 -1.21 -15.56
CA ARG A 399 22.67 -2.55 -15.63
C ARG A 399 22.69 -3.11 -17.07
N GLY A 400 21.85 -2.59 -17.96
CA GLY A 400 21.81 -2.99 -19.39
C GLY A 400 21.21 -4.38 -19.64
N VAL A 401 20.54 -4.98 -18.64
CA VAL A 401 19.90 -6.30 -18.71
C VAL A 401 18.50 -6.24 -18.13
N SER A 402 17.65 -7.19 -18.50
CA SER A 402 16.25 -7.27 -18.06
C SER A 402 16.14 -7.44 -16.53
N LEU A 403 14.97 -7.14 -15.95
CA LEU A 403 14.75 -7.38 -14.51
C LEU A 403 14.82 -8.87 -14.19
N THR A 404 14.32 -9.72 -15.07
CA THR A 404 14.41 -11.18 -14.92
C THR A 404 15.86 -11.66 -14.86
N ASP A 405 16.73 -11.17 -15.77
CA ASP A 405 18.14 -11.53 -15.74
C ASP A 405 18.84 -11.01 -14.47
N GLN A 406 18.48 -9.81 -14.01
CA GLN A 406 18.98 -9.27 -12.73
C GLN A 406 18.54 -10.12 -11.53
N LEU A 407 17.31 -10.63 -11.55
CA LEU A 407 16.80 -11.54 -10.51
C LEU A 407 17.50 -12.89 -10.54
N GLU A 408 17.75 -13.46 -11.73
CA GLU A 408 18.49 -14.70 -11.86
C GLU A 408 19.94 -14.57 -11.33
N ASP A 409 20.60 -13.45 -11.62
CA ASP A 409 21.91 -13.14 -11.00
C ASP A 409 21.80 -13.06 -9.48
N LEU A 410 20.80 -12.30 -8.96
CA LEU A 410 20.57 -12.19 -7.53
C LEU A 410 20.31 -13.56 -6.89
N TYR A 411 19.43 -14.38 -7.47
CA TYR A 411 19.14 -15.74 -6.99
C TYR A 411 20.35 -16.65 -7.00
N SER A 412 21.24 -16.52 -7.98
CA SER A 412 22.48 -17.30 -8.01
C SER A 412 23.39 -17.03 -6.81
N ARG A 413 23.32 -15.81 -6.24
CA ARG A 413 24.11 -15.36 -5.09
C ARG A 413 23.45 -15.68 -3.74
N ILE A 414 22.13 -15.50 -3.64
CA ILE A 414 21.43 -15.57 -2.34
C ILE A 414 20.39 -16.70 -2.23
N GLY A 415 20.16 -17.46 -3.32
CA GLY A 415 19.09 -18.45 -3.41
C GLY A 415 17.72 -17.81 -3.68
N LYS A 416 16.84 -18.60 -4.29
CA LYS A 416 15.46 -18.18 -4.59
C LYS A 416 14.52 -18.51 -3.43
N LEU A 417 13.47 -17.71 -3.27
CA LEU A 417 12.33 -17.97 -2.38
C LEU A 417 11.03 -17.81 -3.16
N GLU A 418 10.12 -18.75 -2.96
CA GLU A 418 8.76 -18.69 -3.48
C GLU A 418 7.82 -18.19 -2.37
N SER A 419 6.96 -17.24 -2.66
CA SER A 419 6.01 -16.66 -1.70
C SER A 419 4.57 -16.84 -2.17
N GLY A 420 3.66 -17.10 -1.23
CA GLY A 420 2.23 -17.22 -1.51
C GLY A 420 1.37 -16.45 -0.52
N ARG A 421 0.16 -16.05 -0.96
CA ARG A 421 -0.84 -15.40 -0.10
C ARG A 421 -2.23 -15.91 -0.43
N ILE A 422 -3.00 -16.27 0.59
CA ILE A 422 -4.43 -16.58 0.49
C ILE A 422 -5.24 -15.77 1.50
N GLY A 423 -6.49 -15.45 1.16
CA GLY A 423 -7.46 -14.83 2.06
C GLY A 423 -8.57 -15.82 2.42
N VAL A 424 -8.82 -16.02 3.70
CA VAL A 424 -9.89 -16.89 4.19
C VAL A 424 -10.94 -16.02 4.89
N LYS A 425 -12.17 -16.01 4.37
CA LYS A 425 -13.30 -15.33 5.04
C LYS A 425 -13.64 -16.06 6.34
N LEU A 426 -13.82 -15.29 7.41
CA LEU A 426 -14.14 -15.82 8.72
C LEU A 426 -15.63 -15.66 8.98
N THR A 427 -16.27 -16.72 9.52
CA THR A 427 -17.50 -16.57 10.31
C THR A 427 -17.11 -16.20 11.74
N ASP A 428 -18.04 -15.64 12.52
CA ASP A 428 -17.78 -15.29 13.93
C ASP A 428 -17.27 -16.48 14.74
N GLU A 429 -17.78 -17.68 14.45
CA GLU A 429 -17.37 -18.95 15.10
C GLU A 429 -15.92 -19.32 14.76
N ILE A 430 -15.54 -19.21 13.47
CA ILE A 430 -14.17 -19.49 13.03
C ILE A 430 -13.21 -18.45 13.61
N ALA A 431 -13.61 -17.17 13.69
CA ALA A 431 -12.79 -16.11 14.26
C ALA A 431 -12.47 -16.37 15.74
N ALA A 432 -13.48 -16.72 16.54
CA ALA A 432 -13.29 -17.05 17.97
C ALA A 432 -12.40 -18.29 18.16
N GLY A 433 -12.64 -19.36 17.42
CA GLY A 433 -11.84 -20.59 17.49
C GLY A 433 -10.40 -20.40 17.00
N LEU A 434 -10.19 -19.53 15.99
CA LEU A 434 -8.87 -19.18 15.49
C LEU A 434 -8.06 -18.39 16.53
N ALA A 435 -8.69 -17.40 17.18
CA ALA A 435 -8.04 -16.60 18.23
C ALA A 435 -7.54 -17.50 19.39
N GLU A 436 -8.36 -18.47 19.83
CA GLU A 436 -7.96 -19.45 20.84
C GLU A 436 -6.79 -20.32 20.39
N LYS A 437 -6.84 -20.82 19.13
CA LYS A 437 -5.75 -21.66 18.57
C LYS A 437 -4.46 -20.88 18.37
N LEU A 438 -4.53 -19.64 17.90
CA LEU A 438 -3.37 -18.77 17.74
C LEU A 438 -2.75 -18.34 19.07
N ALA A 439 -3.54 -18.34 20.17
CA ALA A 439 -3.04 -18.08 21.52
C ALA A 439 -2.21 -19.26 22.08
N ARG A 440 -2.44 -20.49 21.59
CA ARG A 440 -1.63 -21.66 21.95
C ARG A 440 -0.26 -21.57 21.28
N GLU A 441 0.73 -22.21 21.88
CA GLU A 441 2.07 -22.35 21.29
C GLU A 441 2.22 -23.74 20.69
N PRO A 442 1.81 -23.95 19.41
CA PRO A 442 2.00 -25.22 18.75
C PRO A 442 3.51 -25.47 18.58
N THR A 443 3.91 -26.73 18.71
CA THR A 443 5.29 -27.16 18.49
C THR A 443 5.56 -27.58 17.04
N GLU A 444 4.48 -27.82 16.27
CA GLU A 444 4.54 -28.19 14.86
C GLU A 444 3.30 -27.73 14.09
N ILE A 445 3.42 -27.54 12.80
CA ILE A 445 2.33 -27.31 11.85
C ILE A 445 2.54 -28.20 10.64
N GLY A 446 1.52 -29.03 10.30
CA GLY A 446 1.59 -29.93 9.15
C GLY A 446 2.73 -30.95 9.22
N GLY A 447 3.17 -31.33 10.41
CA GLY A 447 4.32 -32.20 10.64
C GLY A 447 5.67 -31.50 10.55
N ARG A 448 5.71 -30.16 10.38
CA ARG A 448 6.94 -29.38 10.38
C ARG A 448 7.18 -28.77 11.77
N PRO A 449 8.29 -29.04 12.43
CA PRO A 449 8.64 -28.46 13.71
C PRO A 449 8.79 -26.93 13.61
N ILE A 450 8.20 -26.20 14.56
CA ILE A 450 8.33 -24.76 14.68
C ILE A 450 9.60 -24.44 15.46
N GLU A 451 10.48 -23.65 14.84
CA GLU A 451 11.71 -23.16 15.51
C GLU A 451 11.43 -21.90 16.33
N LYS A 452 10.62 -20.97 15.77
CA LYS A 452 10.33 -19.69 16.42
C LYS A 452 8.93 -19.20 16.06
N ILE A 453 8.28 -18.53 17.03
CA ILE A 453 7.00 -17.83 16.83
C ILE A 453 7.25 -16.33 16.98
N ASN A 454 6.88 -15.54 15.97
CA ASN A 454 6.89 -14.08 16.02
C ASN A 454 5.43 -13.58 16.06
N ARG A 455 5.12 -12.73 17.06
CA ARG A 455 3.78 -12.17 17.32
C ARG A 455 3.72 -10.66 17.13
N MET A 456 4.59 -10.11 16.30
CA MET A 456 4.68 -8.67 16.04
C MET A 456 3.38 -8.11 15.42
N ASP A 457 2.81 -8.83 14.43
CA ASP A 457 1.52 -8.46 13.79
C ASP A 457 0.89 -9.74 13.23
N GLY A 458 -0.05 -10.31 13.96
CA GLY A 458 -0.53 -11.66 13.74
C GLY A 458 0.37 -12.72 14.40
N VAL A 459 0.42 -13.91 13.81
CA VAL A 459 1.27 -15.00 14.30
C VAL A 459 2.06 -15.58 13.13
N LYS A 460 3.38 -15.37 13.15
CA LYS A 460 4.33 -15.92 12.16
C LYS A 460 5.08 -17.10 12.78
N PHE A 461 4.98 -18.23 12.14
CA PHE A 461 5.70 -19.45 12.47
C PHE A 461 6.90 -19.58 11.55
N LEU A 462 8.08 -19.69 12.12
CA LEU A 462 9.33 -19.94 11.41
C LEU A 462 9.73 -21.38 11.62
N PHE A 463 10.10 -22.06 10.55
CA PHE A 463 10.50 -23.46 10.54
C PHE A 463 12.01 -23.60 10.41
N ALA A 464 12.54 -24.77 10.80
CA ALA A 464 13.98 -25.03 10.83
C ALA A 464 14.66 -24.99 9.44
N ASP A 465 13.89 -25.18 8.36
CA ASP A 465 14.36 -25.08 6.98
C ASP A 465 14.39 -23.63 6.44
N GLY A 466 14.03 -22.64 7.27
CA GLY A 466 13.97 -21.23 6.91
C GLY A 466 12.65 -20.82 6.24
N SER A 467 11.75 -21.76 5.96
CA SER A 467 10.39 -21.44 5.52
C SER A 467 9.57 -20.80 6.64
N TRP A 468 8.48 -20.13 6.30
CA TRP A 468 7.60 -19.52 7.30
C TRP A 468 6.16 -19.43 6.84
N MET A 469 5.26 -19.36 7.81
CA MET A 469 3.84 -19.09 7.61
C MET A 469 3.37 -18.00 8.57
N LEU A 470 2.66 -16.99 8.06
CA LEU A 470 2.05 -15.92 8.85
C LEU A 470 0.53 -15.98 8.72
N MET A 471 -0.16 -15.99 9.84
CA MET A 471 -1.62 -15.80 9.92
C MET A 471 -1.92 -14.43 10.53
N ARG A 472 -2.60 -13.57 9.77
CA ARG A 472 -2.91 -12.20 10.18
C ARG A 472 -4.40 -11.91 9.99
N PRO A 473 -5.16 -11.62 11.08
CA PRO A 473 -6.52 -11.11 10.95
C PRO A 473 -6.54 -9.77 10.20
N SER A 474 -7.51 -9.58 9.32
CA SER A 474 -7.73 -8.28 8.69
C SER A 474 -8.35 -7.32 9.71
N GLY A 475 -7.84 -6.08 9.79
CA GLY A 475 -8.42 -5.06 10.66
C GLY A 475 -9.69 -4.41 10.10
N THR A 476 -10.03 -4.66 8.82
CA THR A 476 -11.13 -3.98 8.11
C THR A 476 -12.18 -4.94 7.53
N GLU A 477 -11.87 -6.22 7.42
CA GLU A 477 -12.74 -7.24 6.81
C GLU A 477 -12.76 -8.49 7.68
N PRO A 478 -13.88 -9.24 7.73
CA PRO A 478 -13.97 -10.51 8.46
C PRO A 478 -13.19 -11.62 7.72
N MET A 479 -11.88 -11.49 7.67
CA MET A 479 -10.98 -12.45 7.01
C MET A 479 -9.64 -12.57 7.72
N VAL A 480 -9.00 -13.72 7.55
CA VAL A 480 -7.59 -13.92 7.85
C VAL A 480 -6.80 -14.00 6.55
N ARG A 481 -5.73 -13.27 6.49
CA ARG A 481 -4.72 -13.41 5.43
C ARG A 481 -3.65 -14.38 5.91
N ILE A 482 -3.38 -15.36 5.10
CA ILE A 482 -2.32 -16.35 5.33
C ILE A 482 -1.25 -16.11 4.28
N TYR A 483 -0.03 -15.92 4.73
CA TYR A 483 1.16 -15.77 3.90
C TYR A 483 2.07 -16.96 4.15
N GLY A 484 2.78 -17.40 3.13
CA GLY A 484 3.78 -18.43 3.24
C GLY A 484 4.98 -18.16 2.35
N GLU A 485 6.13 -18.69 2.72
CA GLU A 485 7.35 -18.65 1.93
C GLU A 485 8.19 -19.88 2.15
N SER A 486 8.73 -20.43 1.06
CA SER A 486 9.61 -21.60 1.05
C SER A 486 10.61 -21.52 -0.11
N GLU A 487 11.66 -22.32 -0.09
CA GLU A 487 12.56 -22.51 -1.24
C GLU A 487 11.91 -23.36 -2.33
N ASP A 488 10.97 -24.23 -1.97
CA ASP A 488 10.22 -25.08 -2.89
C ASP A 488 8.76 -24.63 -2.98
N ARG A 489 8.27 -24.45 -4.21
CA ARG A 489 6.89 -24.06 -4.47
C ARG A 489 5.88 -25.15 -4.06
N ASP A 490 6.26 -26.41 -4.13
CA ASP A 490 5.39 -27.53 -3.74
C ASP A 490 5.19 -27.60 -2.21
N ASP A 491 6.02 -26.89 -1.45
CA ASP A 491 5.94 -26.74 0.00
C ASP A 491 5.04 -25.59 0.46
N LEU A 492 4.63 -24.70 -0.45
CA LEU A 492 3.68 -23.61 -0.24
C LEU A 492 2.24 -24.09 -0.38
#